data_5cbcf70a1e4261fc5e19de823c3ab3a8
#
_entry.id   5cbcf70a1e4261fc5e19de823c3ab3a8
#
_cell.length_a   1.000
_cell.length_b   1.000
_cell.length_c   1.000
_cell.angle_alpha   90.00
_cell.angle_beta   90.00
_cell.angle_gamma   90.00
#
_symmetry.space_group_name_H-M   'P 1'
#
loop_
_entity.id
_entity.type
_entity.pdbx_description
1 polymer ?
#
loop_
_entity_poly.entity_id
_entity_poly.type
_entity_poly.pdbx_seq_one_letter_code
_entity_poly.pdbx_strand_id
1 'polypeptide(L)'
;VLAIDRNPYADGFLLADDYGVVSNRDIPALKAYLSEYKASGKRIDGVITMGSDIPDVVAEITAFLHLPGLSQQTALWAKNKYEMKKRFRQCDIPIPWFKRITTFRELKEIIARQGYPLVIKPTDNAGSRGVFNLKENSDMESLFYESLSYSSEGKCLVEEYLDGPQISTETRFLC
;
A
#
# COMPACT_ATOMS: atom_id res chain seq x y z
N VAL A 1 5.27 10.04 -23.42
CA VAL A 1 4.92 9.20 -22.25
C VAL A 1 5.21 7.74 -22.59
N LEU A 2 5.93 7.02 -21.73
CA LEU A 2 6.08 5.57 -21.78
C LEU A 2 5.06 4.94 -20.82
N ALA A 3 4.12 4.15 -21.32
CA ALA A 3 3.17 3.39 -20.52
C ALA A 3 3.68 1.95 -20.28
N ILE A 4 3.55 1.47 -19.05
CA ILE A 4 3.94 0.11 -18.65
C ILE A 4 2.74 -0.60 -18.03
N ASP A 5 2.37 -1.73 -18.60
CA ASP A 5 1.36 -2.63 -18.04
C ASP A 5 1.68 -4.09 -18.41
N ARG A 6 1.22 -5.04 -17.58
CA ARG A 6 1.32 -6.48 -17.87
C ARG A 6 0.31 -6.93 -18.92
N ASN A 7 -0.81 -6.20 -19.07
CA ASN A 7 -1.83 -6.49 -20.05
C ASN A 7 -1.41 -5.92 -21.41
N PRO A 8 -1.17 -6.75 -22.44
CA PRO A 8 -0.78 -6.26 -23.78
C PRO A 8 -1.88 -5.43 -24.48
N TYR A 9 -3.10 -5.47 -23.94
CA TYR A 9 -4.25 -4.73 -24.45
C TYR A 9 -4.69 -3.60 -23.50
N ALA A 10 -3.78 -3.07 -22.69
CA ALA A 10 -4.10 -1.97 -21.77
C ALA A 10 -4.50 -0.72 -22.58
N ASP A 11 -5.65 -0.13 -22.26
CA ASP A 11 -6.21 1.03 -22.95
C ASP A 11 -5.25 2.23 -22.97
N GLY A 12 -4.44 2.39 -21.92
CA GLY A 12 -3.43 3.45 -21.82
C GLY A 12 -2.34 3.39 -22.89
N PHE A 13 -2.12 2.24 -23.52
CA PHE A 13 -1.14 2.11 -24.61
C PHE A 13 -1.55 2.88 -25.87
N LEU A 14 -2.86 3.05 -26.08
CA LEU A 14 -3.39 3.82 -27.22
C LEU A 14 -3.14 5.33 -27.10
N LEU A 15 -2.86 5.81 -25.89
CA LEU A 15 -2.66 7.23 -25.57
C LEU A 15 -1.19 7.57 -25.29
N ALA A 16 -0.32 6.57 -25.21
CA ALA A 16 1.10 6.74 -24.92
C ALA A 16 1.92 6.89 -26.20
N ASP A 17 3.05 7.59 -26.11
CA ASP A 17 4.01 7.68 -27.23
C ASP A 17 4.78 6.36 -27.42
N ASP A 18 4.94 5.61 -26.35
CA ASP A 18 5.59 4.29 -26.29
C ASP A 18 4.94 3.44 -25.21
N TYR A 19 5.11 2.12 -25.33
CA TYR A 19 4.63 1.21 -24.28
C TYR A 19 5.53 0.00 -24.09
N GLY A 20 5.43 -0.61 -22.89
CA GLY A 20 6.10 -1.86 -22.54
C GLY A 20 5.16 -2.84 -21.87
N VAL A 21 5.12 -4.07 -22.38
CA VAL A 21 4.34 -5.16 -21.79
C VAL A 21 5.19 -5.85 -20.73
N VAL A 22 5.21 -5.27 -19.53
CA VAL A 22 5.98 -5.76 -18.37
C VAL A 22 5.13 -5.58 -17.13
N SER A 23 5.14 -6.57 -16.24
CA SER A 23 4.45 -6.43 -14.95
C SER A 23 5.10 -5.33 -14.12
N ASN A 24 4.30 -4.37 -13.69
CA ASN A 24 4.75 -3.31 -12.76
C ASN A 24 5.11 -3.85 -11.35
N ARG A 25 4.92 -5.14 -11.07
CA ARG A 25 5.33 -5.81 -9.84
C ARG A 25 6.56 -6.70 -10.00
N ASP A 26 7.01 -6.93 -11.23
CA ASP A 26 8.25 -7.64 -11.53
C ASP A 26 9.40 -6.64 -11.69
N ILE A 27 9.97 -6.25 -10.55
CA ILE A 27 11.02 -5.22 -10.52
C ILE A 27 12.26 -5.60 -11.35
N PRO A 28 12.77 -6.84 -11.32
CA PRO A 28 13.87 -7.24 -12.19
C PRO A 28 13.57 -7.06 -13.68
N ALA A 29 12.43 -7.57 -14.16
CA ALA A 29 12.02 -7.44 -15.56
C ALA A 29 11.79 -5.96 -15.94
N LEU A 30 11.20 -5.18 -15.03
CA LEU A 30 10.98 -3.76 -15.25
C LEU A 30 12.29 -2.97 -15.37
N LYS A 31 13.28 -3.25 -14.52
CA LYS A 31 14.62 -2.64 -14.61
C LYS A 31 15.34 -3.02 -15.90
N ALA A 32 15.28 -4.29 -16.32
CA ALA A 32 15.86 -4.73 -17.57
C ALA A 32 15.25 -3.98 -18.77
N TYR A 33 13.92 -3.95 -18.86
CA TYR A 33 13.19 -3.22 -19.90
C TYR A 33 13.57 -1.73 -19.95
N LEU A 34 13.61 -1.05 -18.82
CA LEU A 34 13.95 0.37 -18.73
C LEU A 34 15.41 0.64 -19.09
N SER A 35 16.32 -0.30 -18.80
CA SER A 35 17.71 -0.22 -19.23
C SER A 35 17.85 -0.28 -20.74
N GLU A 36 17.17 -1.23 -21.39
CA GLU A 36 17.14 -1.36 -22.85
C GLU A 36 16.49 -0.13 -23.50
N TYR A 37 15.40 0.37 -22.92
CA TYR A 37 14.73 1.58 -23.38
C TYR A 37 15.66 2.80 -23.37
N LYS A 38 16.44 2.99 -22.30
CA LYS A 38 17.46 4.05 -22.23
C LYS A 38 18.61 3.83 -23.20
N ALA A 39 19.06 2.58 -23.36
CA ALA A 39 20.14 2.24 -24.31
C ALA A 39 19.75 2.51 -25.77
N SER A 40 18.45 2.51 -26.11
CA SER A 40 17.95 2.93 -27.42
C SER A 40 17.98 4.45 -27.66
N GLY A 41 18.57 5.24 -26.74
CA GLY A 41 18.69 6.69 -26.85
C GLY A 41 17.48 7.47 -26.32
N LYS A 42 16.50 6.80 -25.71
CA LYS A 42 15.30 7.41 -25.16
C LYS A 42 15.53 7.91 -23.73
N ARG A 43 14.85 9.00 -23.38
CA ARG A 43 15.00 9.65 -22.08
C ARG A 43 13.80 9.36 -21.16
N ILE A 44 14.09 9.21 -19.88
CA ILE A 44 13.08 9.09 -18.82
C ILE A 44 13.40 10.16 -17.78
N ASP A 45 12.46 11.04 -17.52
CA ASP A 45 12.63 12.20 -16.62
C ASP A 45 11.86 12.06 -15.32
N GLY A 46 10.93 11.11 -15.23
CA GLY A 46 10.14 10.86 -14.05
C GLY A 46 9.36 9.55 -14.12
N VAL A 47 8.91 9.08 -12.99
CA VAL A 47 8.07 7.87 -12.85
C VAL A 47 6.85 8.21 -12.03
N ILE A 48 5.67 7.84 -12.52
CA ILE A 48 4.39 8.08 -11.85
C ILE A 48 3.49 6.85 -11.96
N THR A 49 2.62 6.66 -11.01
CA THR A 49 1.52 5.71 -11.08
C THR A 49 0.20 6.45 -10.83
N MET A 50 -0.81 6.15 -11.63
CA MET A 50 -2.14 6.80 -11.52
C MET A 50 -3.22 5.84 -11.06
N GLY A 51 -3.15 4.58 -11.44
CA GLY A 51 -4.19 3.57 -11.17
C GLY A 51 -3.73 2.40 -10.28
N SER A 52 -2.46 2.39 -9.86
CA SER A 52 -1.90 1.30 -9.05
C SER A 52 -1.31 1.85 -7.76
N ASP A 53 -1.68 1.24 -6.64
CA ASP A 53 -1.10 1.56 -5.32
C ASP A 53 0.20 0.75 -5.12
N ILE A 54 1.28 1.26 -5.73
CA ILE A 54 2.62 0.65 -5.76
C ILE A 54 3.74 1.67 -5.46
N PRO A 55 3.65 2.43 -4.35
CA PRO A 55 4.65 3.43 -4.02
C PRO A 55 6.06 2.84 -3.84
N ASP A 56 6.15 1.59 -3.40
CA ASP A 56 7.39 0.82 -3.28
C ASP A 56 8.07 0.59 -4.63
N VAL A 57 7.32 0.22 -5.65
CA VAL A 57 7.86 0.05 -7.01
C VAL A 57 8.31 1.39 -7.58
N VAL A 58 7.50 2.45 -7.44
CA VAL A 58 7.88 3.79 -7.91
C VAL A 58 9.18 4.25 -7.25
N ALA A 59 9.31 4.09 -5.93
CA ALA A 59 10.53 4.44 -5.21
C ALA A 59 11.75 3.65 -5.67
N GLU A 60 11.58 2.34 -5.91
CA GLU A 60 12.65 1.47 -6.39
C GLU A 60 13.11 1.85 -7.82
N ILE A 61 12.17 2.16 -8.70
CA ILE A 61 12.48 2.52 -10.09
C ILE A 61 13.06 3.92 -10.19
N THR A 62 12.55 4.90 -9.44
CA THR A 62 13.16 6.25 -9.42
C THR A 62 14.59 6.22 -8.88
N ALA A 63 14.85 5.44 -7.84
CA ALA A 63 16.21 5.24 -7.33
C ALA A 63 17.12 4.56 -8.36
N PHE A 64 16.66 3.50 -9.03
CA PHE A 64 17.39 2.81 -10.08
C PHE A 64 17.75 3.73 -11.27
N LEU A 65 16.83 4.63 -11.65
CA LEU A 65 17.02 5.56 -12.76
C LEU A 65 17.75 6.85 -12.36
N HIS A 66 18.09 7.03 -11.07
CA HIS A 66 18.66 8.25 -10.49
C HIS A 66 17.76 9.48 -10.69
N LEU A 67 16.45 9.30 -10.56
CA LEU A 67 15.44 10.35 -10.70
C LEU A 67 14.94 10.83 -9.32
N PRO A 68 14.46 12.07 -9.22
CA PRO A 68 13.74 12.51 -8.02
C PRO A 68 12.53 11.61 -7.74
N GLY A 69 12.35 11.25 -6.47
CA GLY A 69 11.23 10.38 -6.06
C GLY A 69 11.20 10.15 -4.56
N LEU A 70 10.22 9.37 -4.12
CA LEU A 70 10.11 8.95 -2.73
C LEU A 70 11.30 8.07 -2.33
N SER A 71 11.76 8.22 -1.09
CA SER A 71 12.67 7.22 -0.53
C SER A 71 11.95 5.89 -0.33
N GLN A 72 12.68 4.77 -0.35
CA GLN A 72 12.12 3.45 -0.04
C GLN A 72 11.47 3.41 1.35
N GLN A 73 12.03 4.14 2.31
CA GLN A 73 11.47 4.25 3.65
C GLN A 73 10.13 4.98 3.64
N THR A 74 10.00 6.07 2.89
CA THR A 74 8.73 6.79 2.74
C THR A 74 7.68 5.94 2.03
N ALA A 75 8.08 5.21 1.01
CA ALA A 75 7.22 4.28 0.28
C ALA A 75 6.71 3.13 1.19
N LEU A 76 7.57 2.59 2.07
CA LEU A 76 7.17 1.62 3.08
C LEU A 76 6.10 2.20 4.02
N TRP A 77 6.28 3.43 4.52
CA TRP A 77 5.27 4.06 5.37
C TRP A 77 3.95 4.31 4.63
N ALA A 78 3.99 4.66 3.35
CA ALA A 78 2.80 4.84 2.54
C ALA A 78 2.03 3.52 2.29
N LYS A 79 2.75 2.40 2.16
CA LYS A 79 2.18 1.08 1.84
C LYS A 79 1.74 0.29 3.07
N ASN A 80 2.57 0.27 4.13
CA ASN A 80 2.34 -0.57 5.30
C ASN A 80 1.71 0.25 6.45
N LYS A 81 0.44 -0.03 6.75
CA LYS A 81 -0.36 0.69 7.76
C LYS A 81 0.24 0.64 9.16
N TYR A 82 0.89 -0.46 9.52
CA TYR A 82 1.54 -0.58 10.82
C TYR A 82 2.79 0.30 10.90
N GLU A 83 3.64 0.30 9.89
CA GLU A 83 4.84 1.14 9.85
C GLU A 83 4.47 2.63 9.75
N MET A 84 3.42 2.97 8.98
CA MET A 84 2.86 4.33 8.94
C MET A 84 2.44 4.80 10.33
N LYS A 85 1.65 3.99 11.04
CA LYS A 85 1.18 4.35 12.40
C LYS A 85 2.33 4.45 13.41
N LYS A 86 3.34 3.59 13.33
CA LYS A 86 4.56 3.75 14.12
C LYS A 86 5.22 5.10 13.86
N ARG A 87 5.34 5.49 12.60
CA ARG A 87 5.92 6.77 12.22
C ARG A 87 5.10 7.94 12.75
N PHE A 88 3.78 7.89 12.62
CA PHE A 88 2.90 8.93 13.18
C PHE A 88 3.08 9.09 14.68
N ARG A 89 3.15 7.97 15.42
CA ARG A 89 3.42 7.99 16.88
C ARG A 89 4.78 8.63 17.21
N GLN A 90 5.82 8.35 16.42
CA GLN A 90 7.15 8.96 16.62
C GLN A 90 7.17 10.48 16.33
N CYS A 91 6.20 10.98 15.57
CA CYS A 91 6.03 12.37 15.23
C CYS A 91 4.94 13.06 16.07
N ASP A 92 4.48 12.42 17.15
CA ASP A 92 3.43 12.92 18.05
C ASP A 92 2.11 13.28 17.33
N ILE A 93 1.84 12.62 16.18
CA ILE A 93 0.58 12.77 15.46
C ILE A 93 -0.49 11.94 16.18
N PRO A 94 -1.63 12.53 16.54
CA PRO A 94 -2.74 11.80 17.17
C PRO A 94 -3.25 10.67 16.26
N ILE A 95 -3.28 9.46 16.80
CA ILE A 95 -3.77 8.27 16.08
C ILE A 95 -4.56 7.40 17.05
N PRO A 96 -5.54 6.62 16.58
CA PRO A 96 -6.22 5.63 17.41
C PRO A 96 -5.23 4.59 17.91
N TRP A 97 -5.59 3.96 19.05
CA TRP A 97 -4.85 2.80 19.53
C TRP A 97 -4.77 1.72 18.46
N PHE A 98 -3.63 1.04 18.35
CA PHE A 98 -3.44 -0.03 17.38
C PHE A 98 -2.47 -1.10 17.86
N LYS A 99 -2.66 -2.31 17.37
CA LYS A 99 -1.74 -3.44 17.56
C LYS A 99 -1.69 -4.32 16.32
N ARG A 100 -0.49 -4.73 15.92
CA ARG A 100 -0.29 -5.74 14.89
C ARG A 100 -0.41 -7.12 15.49
N ILE A 101 -1.08 -8.02 14.78
CA ILE A 101 -1.31 -9.42 15.15
C ILE A 101 -1.04 -10.36 13.98
N THR A 102 -0.76 -11.62 14.30
CA THR A 102 -0.53 -12.70 13.35
C THR A 102 -1.40 -13.93 13.63
N THR A 103 -2.03 -13.98 14.79
CA THR A 103 -2.83 -15.13 15.24
C THR A 103 -4.19 -14.71 15.76
N PHE A 104 -5.17 -15.60 15.62
CA PHE A 104 -6.50 -15.41 16.18
C PHE A 104 -6.49 -15.33 17.71
N ARG A 105 -5.56 -16.02 18.36
CA ARG A 105 -5.38 -15.92 19.81
C ARG A 105 -5.06 -14.49 20.26
N GLU A 106 -4.16 -13.80 19.55
CA GLU A 106 -3.83 -12.40 19.84
C GLU A 106 -5.06 -11.48 19.67
N LEU A 107 -5.91 -11.75 18.67
CA LEU A 107 -7.17 -11.00 18.52
C LEU A 107 -8.07 -11.17 19.73
N LYS A 108 -8.27 -12.41 20.22
CA LYS A 108 -9.08 -12.67 21.41
C LYS A 108 -8.54 -11.97 22.67
N GLU A 109 -7.23 -11.96 22.83
CA GLU A 109 -6.59 -11.25 23.96
C GLU A 109 -6.81 -9.71 23.88
N ILE A 110 -6.81 -9.15 22.67
CA ILE A 110 -7.10 -7.73 22.45
C ILE A 110 -8.57 -7.45 22.78
N ILE A 111 -9.50 -8.22 22.25
CA ILE A 111 -10.93 -8.05 22.51
C ILE A 111 -11.23 -8.11 24.01
N ALA A 112 -10.63 -9.06 24.72
CA ALA A 112 -10.81 -9.19 26.16
C ALA A 112 -10.32 -7.95 26.95
N ARG A 113 -9.34 -7.21 26.43
CA ARG A 113 -8.76 -6.02 27.08
C ARG A 113 -9.41 -4.71 26.67
N GLN A 114 -9.75 -4.57 25.40
CA GLN A 114 -10.19 -3.31 24.79
C GLN A 114 -11.72 -3.24 24.65
N GLY A 115 -12.40 -4.40 24.57
CA GLY A 115 -13.83 -4.45 24.24
C GLY A 115 -14.12 -4.17 22.78
N TYR A 116 -15.35 -3.80 22.49
CA TYR A 116 -15.86 -3.46 21.18
C TYR A 116 -16.37 -2.01 21.12
N PRO A 117 -16.50 -1.39 19.92
CA PRO A 117 -16.10 -1.90 18.62
C PRO A 117 -14.60 -1.74 18.32
N LEU A 118 -14.07 -2.60 17.46
CA LEU A 118 -12.70 -2.54 16.95
C LEU A 118 -12.70 -2.64 15.41
N VAL A 119 -11.60 -2.27 14.78
CA VAL A 119 -11.38 -2.50 13.35
C VAL A 119 -10.22 -3.47 13.18
N ILE A 120 -10.41 -4.46 12.30
CA ILE A 120 -9.33 -5.33 11.81
C ILE A 120 -9.09 -5.08 10.33
N LYS A 121 -7.83 -5.08 9.90
CA LYS A 121 -7.45 -4.88 8.50
C LYS A 121 -6.07 -5.47 8.21
N PRO A 122 -5.76 -5.89 6.96
CA PRO A 122 -4.41 -6.30 6.58
C PRO A 122 -3.44 -5.11 6.68
N THR A 123 -2.18 -5.37 7.04
CA THR A 123 -1.16 -4.32 7.17
C THR A 123 -0.74 -3.72 5.84
N ASP A 124 -0.79 -4.48 4.75
CA ASP A 124 -0.11 -4.25 3.48
C ASP A 124 -1.03 -4.30 2.23
N ASN A 125 -2.35 -4.20 2.41
CA ASN A 125 -3.31 -4.17 1.30
C ASN A 125 -3.98 -2.79 1.19
N ALA A 126 -4.54 -2.50 0.02
CA ALA A 126 -5.23 -1.25 -0.33
C ALA A 126 -6.68 -1.51 -0.81
N GLY A 127 -7.44 -0.45 -1.04
CA GLY A 127 -8.80 -0.52 -1.59
C GLY A 127 -9.81 -1.15 -0.62
N SER A 128 -9.65 -0.95 0.68
CA SER A 128 -10.55 -1.43 1.76
C SER A 128 -10.80 -2.95 1.79
N ARG A 129 -10.03 -3.75 1.04
CA ARG A 129 -10.13 -5.21 1.04
C ARG A 129 -9.63 -5.78 2.35
N GLY A 130 -10.43 -6.64 2.98
CA GLY A 130 -10.11 -7.26 4.27
C GLY A 130 -10.22 -6.31 5.47
N VAL A 131 -10.93 -5.19 5.34
CA VAL A 131 -11.20 -4.24 6.43
C VAL A 131 -12.57 -4.53 7.03
N PHE A 132 -12.60 -4.87 8.31
CA PHE A 132 -13.84 -5.23 9.01
C PHE A 132 -13.99 -4.48 10.33
N ASN A 133 -15.23 -4.09 10.60
CA ASN A 133 -15.64 -3.58 11.90
C ASN A 133 -16.04 -4.78 12.78
N LEU A 134 -15.33 -4.98 13.86
CA LEU A 134 -15.59 -6.04 14.85
C LEU A 134 -16.59 -5.53 15.90
N LYS A 135 -17.73 -6.20 15.99
CA LYS A 135 -18.80 -5.94 16.97
C LYS A 135 -19.02 -7.19 17.80
N GLU A 136 -19.70 -7.06 18.92
CA GLU A 136 -19.95 -8.16 19.86
C GLU A 136 -20.59 -9.41 19.21
N ASN A 137 -21.45 -9.20 18.21
CA ASN A 137 -22.14 -10.27 17.48
C ASN A 137 -21.45 -10.72 16.19
N SER A 138 -20.23 -10.26 15.91
CA SER A 138 -19.48 -10.66 14.70
C SER A 138 -18.88 -12.06 14.85
N ASP A 139 -18.77 -12.79 13.74
CA ASP A 139 -17.93 -14.00 13.67
C ASP A 139 -16.45 -13.61 13.58
N MET A 140 -15.82 -13.46 14.75
CA MET A 140 -14.45 -12.98 14.88
C MET A 140 -13.43 -13.85 14.19
N GLU A 141 -13.64 -15.16 14.20
CA GLU A 141 -12.68 -16.11 13.64
C GLU A 141 -12.70 -16.02 12.10
N SER A 142 -13.88 -16.04 11.51
CA SER A 142 -14.04 -15.87 10.06
C SER A 142 -13.45 -14.53 9.59
N LEU A 143 -13.80 -13.42 10.24
CA LEU A 143 -13.29 -12.09 9.88
C LEU A 143 -11.78 -11.94 10.04
N PHE A 144 -11.19 -12.61 11.06
CA PHE A 144 -9.74 -12.64 11.23
C PHE A 144 -9.05 -13.32 10.06
N TYR A 145 -9.48 -14.55 9.71
CA TYR A 145 -8.86 -15.30 8.61
C TYR A 145 -9.12 -14.66 7.25
N GLU A 146 -10.29 -14.07 7.06
CA GLU A 146 -10.58 -13.31 5.85
C GLU A 146 -9.66 -12.09 5.73
N SER A 147 -9.52 -11.28 6.78
CA SER A 147 -8.58 -10.14 6.79
C SER A 147 -7.15 -10.60 6.54
N LEU A 148 -6.72 -11.68 7.20
CA LEU A 148 -5.38 -12.24 7.05
C LEU A 148 -5.09 -12.71 5.62
N SER A 149 -6.09 -13.27 4.92
CA SER A 149 -5.97 -13.76 3.54
C SER A 149 -5.63 -12.65 2.54
N TYR A 150 -5.96 -11.41 2.87
CA TYR A 150 -5.63 -10.23 2.06
C TYR A 150 -4.25 -9.64 2.35
N SER A 151 -3.51 -10.15 3.34
CA SER A 151 -2.16 -9.70 3.66
C SER A 151 -1.12 -10.59 2.99
N SER A 152 -0.22 -10.02 2.20
CA SER A 152 0.93 -10.75 1.63
C SER A 152 1.98 -11.09 2.69
N GLU A 153 2.00 -10.33 3.80
CA GLU A 153 2.91 -10.57 4.93
C GLU A 153 2.31 -11.51 6.00
N GLY A 154 1.05 -11.94 5.86
CA GLY A 154 0.36 -12.74 6.87
C GLY A 154 0.14 -11.98 8.20
N LYS A 155 -0.14 -10.68 8.15
CA LYS A 155 -0.27 -9.81 9.31
C LYS A 155 -1.51 -8.93 9.22
N CYS A 156 -2.21 -8.79 10.35
CA CYS A 156 -3.33 -7.85 10.49
C CYS A 156 -2.97 -6.73 11.48
N LEU A 157 -3.63 -5.61 11.29
CA LEU A 157 -3.69 -4.50 12.23
C LEU A 157 -5.07 -4.51 12.90
N VAL A 158 -5.11 -4.47 14.22
CA VAL A 158 -6.31 -4.21 14.99
C VAL A 158 -6.19 -2.81 15.57
N GLU A 159 -7.25 -2.02 15.47
CA GLU A 159 -7.26 -0.65 15.97
C GLU A 159 -8.62 -0.29 16.58
N GLU A 160 -8.60 0.77 17.36
CA GLU A 160 -9.79 1.41 17.89
C GLU A 160 -10.71 1.84 16.73
N TYR A 161 -12.00 1.55 16.85
CA TYR A 161 -13.01 2.11 15.95
C TYR A 161 -13.30 3.55 16.33
N LEU A 162 -13.10 4.46 15.40
CA LEU A 162 -13.48 5.86 15.57
C LEU A 162 -14.86 6.08 14.95
N ASP A 163 -15.81 6.49 15.76
CA ASP A 163 -17.12 6.91 15.31
C ASP A 163 -17.07 8.37 14.85
N GLY A 164 -17.78 8.68 13.75
CA GLY A 164 -17.84 10.03 13.21
C GLY A 164 -17.80 10.11 11.69
N PRO A 165 -17.92 11.30 11.13
CA PRO A 165 -17.83 11.50 9.69
C PRO A 165 -16.41 11.22 9.19
N GLN A 166 -16.32 10.42 8.13
CA GLN A 166 -15.07 10.21 7.43
C GLN A 166 -14.83 11.38 6.45
N ILE A 167 -13.65 11.98 6.57
CA ILE A 167 -13.19 12.99 5.59
C ILE A 167 -11.91 12.49 4.91
N SER A 168 -11.73 12.87 3.66
CA SER A 168 -10.50 12.69 2.90
C SER A 168 -9.97 14.05 2.50
N THR A 169 -8.67 14.23 2.65
CA THR A 169 -7.99 15.47 2.22
C THR A 169 -6.84 15.12 1.32
N GLU A 170 -6.66 15.88 0.26
CA GLU A 170 -5.50 15.79 -0.62
C GLU A 170 -4.67 17.06 -0.48
N THR A 171 -3.38 16.89 -0.31
CA THR A 171 -2.46 18.03 -0.12
C THR A 171 -1.28 17.91 -1.08
N ARG A 172 -1.00 19.00 -1.77
CA ARG A 172 0.17 19.12 -2.63
C ARG A 172 1.19 20.06 -1.98
N PHE A 173 2.40 19.58 -1.76
CA PHE A 173 3.53 20.41 -1.36
C PHE A 173 4.28 20.85 -2.62
N LEU A 174 4.53 22.16 -2.75
CA LEU A 174 5.40 22.73 -3.77
C LEU A 174 6.73 23.04 -3.07
N CYS A 175 7.81 22.40 -3.52
CA CYS A 175 9.18 22.68 -3.11
C CYS A 175 9.83 23.67 -4.05
#